data_c90edb2ad0b5df5245ca35eeb68cb775
#
_entry.id   c90edb2ad0b5df5245ca35eeb68cb775
#
_cell.length_a   1.000
_cell.length_b   1.000
_cell.length_c   1.000
_cell.angle_alpha   90.00
_cell.angle_beta   90.00
_cell.angle_gamma   90.00
#
_symmetry.space_group_name_H-M   'P 1'
#
loop_
_entity.id
_entity.type
_entity.pdbx_description
1 polymer ?
#
loop_
_entity_poly.entity_id
_entity_poly.type
_entity_poly.pdbx_seq_one_letter_code
_entity_poly.pdbx_strand_id
1 'polypeptide(L)'
;MHPVQIARRISLGIVLVGLTVLSILHQKLQGIPSIDALDPFGGLETLMKFLAGGEFIKKIEPGNMVLFGAVVVLGIVLSRFFCGWFCAFGALQAVFGWLGKKLFKRRFVVPQKFDRVLRWVKYPVLIGIIYFTWTTASLVIRPYDPLAAFGHLSAGFPELWTEFGVGFILLVLILIGSMFYDRVFCKYICPLGAVNAILSRVPLFRIKRIENTCISCSKCDQVCPMNVEVSTVQAVNSPECIACMECVTLCPTKKSSLVATLGGKAVNLWTVVIIGLAIYIGAALIGQATTMLQFVPPKLTDLATTGNLNVADIKGSSTYADVAVAFGIESERLYRELGLDMEKVRETTKLKDTAAVMGLEGFETDTVRFAVAKILGVPYAGESGETSMTVTPPTTSAAPESAPRETPIQNFTQTSTASPEAAFMVNNDFVLEGTMTIQDIATALSVSPKQVIQKLGLPEDIPVDKPLRDMKDQYGYTMTTLKEKINNP
;
A
#
# COMPACT_ATOMS: atom_id res chain seq x y z
N MET A 1 25.58 12.56 27.87
CA MET A 1 24.29 11.95 27.40
C MET A 1 24.30 10.49 27.82
N HIS A 2 23.17 9.94 28.30
CA HIS A 2 23.11 8.55 28.76
C HIS A 2 23.31 7.58 27.59
N PRO A 3 24.06 6.46 27.69
CA PRO A 3 24.37 5.55 26.60
C PRO A 3 23.10 5.02 25.85
N VAL A 4 22.03 4.73 26.59
CA VAL A 4 20.73 4.29 26.00
C VAL A 4 20.14 5.35 25.05
N GLN A 5 20.29 6.65 25.35
CA GLN A 5 19.81 7.71 24.46
C GLN A 5 20.70 7.88 23.22
N ILE A 6 21.99 7.59 23.33
CA ILE A 6 22.90 7.53 22.19
C ILE A 6 22.46 6.39 21.26
N ALA A 7 22.27 5.18 21.80
CA ALA A 7 21.81 4.02 21.06
C ALA A 7 20.46 4.29 20.34
N ARG A 8 19.50 4.93 21.04
CA ARG A 8 18.22 5.31 20.43
C ARG A 8 18.39 6.27 19.25
N ARG A 9 19.22 7.30 19.40
CA ARG A 9 19.47 8.26 18.31
C ARG A 9 20.16 7.61 17.11
N ILE A 10 21.11 6.71 17.39
CA ILE A 10 21.77 5.93 16.33
C ILE A 10 20.75 5.04 15.62
N SER A 11 19.91 4.30 16.36
CA SER A 11 18.86 3.46 15.77
C SER A 11 17.92 4.26 14.87
N LEU A 12 17.40 5.40 15.35
CA LEU A 12 16.53 6.28 14.56
C LEU A 12 17.26 6.86 13.35
N GLY A 13 18.55 7.20 13.49
CA GLY A 13 19.39 7.68 12.39
C GLY A 13 19.59 6.60 11.31
N ILE A 14 19.92 5.38 11.72
CA ILE A 14 20.12 4.24 10.81
C ILE A 14 18.82 3.96 10.03
N VAL A 15 17.68 3.93 10.72
CA VAL A 15 16.38 3.67 10.08
C VAL A 15 16.03 4.78 9.11
N LEU A 16 16.19 6.05 9.48
CA LEU A 16 15.89 7.18 8.62
C LEU A 16 16.79 7.21 7.38
N VAL A 17 18.11 7.11 7.57
CA VAL A 17 19.08 7.10 6.46
C VAL A 17 18.89 5.87 5.58
N GLY A 18 18.73 4.69 6.18
CA GLY A 18 18.51 3.44 5.48
C GLY A 18 17.26 3.51 4.59
N LEU A 19 16.14 4.00 5.14
CA LEU A 19 14.89 4.14 4.39
C LEU A 19 15.01 5.19 3.28
N THR A 20 15.69 6.31 3.53
CA THR A 20 15.94 7.34 2.50
C THR A 20 16.79 6.78 1.35
N VAL A 21 17.86 6.05 1.68
CA VAL A 21 18.72 5.42 0.67
C VAL A 21 17.96 4.37 -0.13
N LEU A 22 17.18 3.51 0.54
CA LEU A 22 16.35 2.51 -0.13
C LEU A 22 15.33 3.15 -1.07
N SER A 23 14.69 4.25 -0.66
CA SER A 23 13.74 4.98 -1.50
C SER A 23 14.39 5.54 -2.75
N ILE A 24 15.59 6.12 -2.63
CA ILE A 24 16.36 6.63 -3.77
C ILE A 24 16.78 5.48 -4.70
N LEU A 25 17.26 4.38 -4.15
CA LEU A 25 17.68 3.22 -4.92
C LEU A 25 16.50 2.54 -5.61
N HIS A 26 15.34 2.45 -4.97
CA HIS A 26 14.12 1.89 -5.55
C HIS A 26 13.69 2.61 -6.83
N GLN A 27 13.82 3.93 -6.88
CA GLN A 27 13.50 4.71 -8.08
C GLN A 27 14.50 4.48 -9.22
N LYS A 28 15.77 4.19 -8.90
CA LYS A 28 16.86 4.07 -9.88
C LYS A 28 17.14 2.64 -10.32
N LEU A 29 17.01 1.67 -9.42
CA LEU A 29 17.39 0.26 -9.62
C LEU A 29 16.17 -0.64 -9.55
N GLN A 30 16.20 -1.72 -10.32
CA GLN A 30 15.22 -2.80 -10.20
C GLN A 30 15.60 -3.74 -9.04
N GLY A 31 14.61 -4.38 -8.44
CA GLY A 31 14.84 -5.35 -7.38
C GLY A 31 15.15 -4.76 -5.99
N ILE A 32 14.96 -3.45 -5.81
CA ILE A 32 15.04 -2.79 -4.51
C ILE A 32 13.63 -2.65 -3.93
N PRO A 33 13.40 -3.00 -2.64
CA PRO A 33 12.08 -2.89 -2.02
C PRO A 33 11.58 -1.45 -2.02
N SER A 34 10.27 -1.29 -2.21
CA SER A 34 9.61 0.01 -2.02
C SER A 34 9.53 0.36 -0.54
N ILE A 35 9.29 1.63 -0.24
CA ILE A 35 9.03 2.08 1.13
C ILE A 35 7.76 1.43 1.70
N ASP A 36 6.77 1.18 0.84
CA ASP A 36 5.51 0.55 1.19
C ASP A 36 5.72 -0.89 1.71
N ALA A 37 6.72 -1.62 1.17
CA ALA A 37 7.08 -2.97 1.62
C ALA A 37 7.65 -3.01 3.05
N LEU A 38 8.12 -1.87 3.56
CA LEU A 38 8.68 -1.73 4.91
C LEU A 38 7.72 -1.03 5.88
N ASP A 39 6.51 -0.66 5.43
CA ASP A 39 5.52 -0.02 6.28
C ASP A 39 4.67 -1.07 7.04
N PRO A 40 4.79 -1.13 8.39
CA PRO A 40 3.96 -2.04 9.18
C PRO A 40 2.45 -1.71 9.11
N PHE A 41 2.06 -0.50 8.73
CA PHE A 41 0.65 -0.14 8.61
C PHE A 41 -0.01 -0.85 7.42
N GLY A 42 0.69 -1.01 6.31
CA GLY A 42 0.25 -1.82 5.19
C GLY A 42 -0.08 -3.27 5.57
N GLY A 43 0.59 -3.81 6.62
CA GLY A 43 0.25 -5.13 7.18
C GLY A 43 -1.13 -5.19 7.84
N LEU A 44 -1.60 -4.09 8.45
CA LEU A 44 -2.97 -4.01 8.97
C LEU A 44 -4.00 -4.00 7.83
N GLU A 45 -3.75 -3.23 6.78
CA GLU A 45 -4.64 -3.15 5.61
C GLU A 45 -4.74 -4.52 4.91
N THR A 46 -3.60 -5.20 4.73
CA THR A 46 -3.55 -6.57 4.18
C THR A 46 -4.32 -7.56 5.07
N LEU A 47 -4.14 -7.49 6.40
CA LEU A 47 -4.87 -8.34 7.33
C LEU A 47 -6.39 -8.11 7.24
N MET A 48 -6.83 -6.87 7.14
CA MET A 48 -8.25 -6.54 7.01
C MET A 48 -8.82 -7.09 5.70
N LYS A 49 -8.13 -6.95 4.58
CA LYS A 49 -8.55 -7.52 3.29
C LYS A 49 -8.61 -9.04 3.33
N PHE A 50 -7.59 -9.67 3.91
CA PHE A 50 -7.58 -11.13 4.08
C PHE A 50 -8.77 -11.64 4.90
N LEU A 51 -9.12 -10.94 5.98
CA LEU A 51 -10.28 -11.31 6.82
C LEU A 51 -11.62 -11.05 6.11
N ALA A 52 -11.69 -10.08 5.21
CA ALA A 52 -12.90 -9.70 4.49
C ALA A 52 -13.19 -10.60 3.29
N GLY A 53 -12.16 -10.96 2.50
CA GLY A 53 -12.33 -11.65 1.20
C GLY A 53 -11.44 -12.88 1.02
N GLY A 54 -10.59 -13.23 1.99
CA GLY A 54 -9.63 -14.33 1.84
C GLY A 54 -8.46 -14.03 0.88
N GLU A 55 -8.36 -12.81 0.39
CA GLU A 55 -7.38 -12.40 -0.61
C GLU A 55 -6.33 -11.46 -0.03
N PHE A 56 -5.10 -11.55 -0.54
CA PHE A 56 -4.02 -10.61 -0.19
C PHE A 56 -4.04 -9.39 -1.13
N ILE A 57 -3.69 -8.22 -0.61
CA ILE A 57 -3.46 -7.04 -1.45
C ILE A 57 -2.18 -7.28 -2.25
N LYS A 58 -2.28 -7.47 -3.56
CA LYS A 58 -1.12 -7.79 -4.44
C LYS A 58 0.01 -6.75 -4.43
N LYS A 59 -0.30 -5.50 -4.08
CA LYS A 59 0.70 -4.42 -3.94
C LYS A 59 1.47 -4.44 -2.63
N ILE A 60 0.93 -5.12 -1.59
CA ILE A 60 1.55 -5.22 -0.27
C ILE A 60 1.96 -6.67 -0.06
N GLU A 61 3.25 -6.88 0.04
CA GLU A 61 3.85 -8.18 0.26
C GLU A 61 3.39 -8.79 1.60
N PRO A 62 3.24 -10.12 1.71
CA PRO A 62 2.93 -10.80 2.99
C PRO A 62 3.88 -10.39 4.12
N GLY A 63 5.08 -9.92 3.77
CA GLY A 63 6.08 -9.41 4.70
C GLY A 63 5.60 -8.30 5.62
N ASN A 64 4.70 -7.43 5.15
CA ASN A 64 4.16 -6.35 5.98
C ASN A 64 3.32 -6.87 7.14
N MET A 65 2.67 -8.04 6.99
CA MET A 65 1.94 -8.69 8.08
C MET A 65 2.89 -9.16 9.18
N VAL A 66 4.09 -9.65 8.84
CA VAL A 66 5.13 -10.03 9.81
C VAL A 66 5.61 -8.80 10.58
N LEU A 67 5.89 -7.71 9.86
CA LEU A 67 6.30 -6.44 10.48
C LEU A 67 5.18 -5.86 11.36
N PHE A 68 3.94 -5.91 10.91
CA PHE A 68 2.79 -5.50 11.72
C PHE A 68 2.63 -6.37 12.96
N GLY A 69 2.75 -7.70 12.84
CA GLY A 69 2.74 -8.64 13.96
C GLY A 69 3.82 -8.31 15.00
N ALA A 70 5.05 -7.99 14.54
CA ALA A 70 6.12 -7.55 15.43
C ALA A 70 5.77 -6.25 16.16
N VAL A 71 5.14 -5.28 15.48
CA VAL A 71 4.69 -4.02 16.09
C VAL A 71 3.57 -4.25 17.11
N VAL A 72 2.65 -5.18 16.84
CA VAL A 72 1.60 -5.59 17.79
C VAL A 72 2.20 -6.18 19.05
N VAL A 73 3.14 -7.12 18.92
CA VAL A 73 3.84 -7.72 20.07
C VAL A 73 4.59 -6.67 20.87
N LEU A 74 5.32 -5.77 20.18
CA LEU A 74 6.00 -4.64 20.82
C LEU A 74 5.02 -3.72 21.57
N GLY A 75 3.84 -3.46 20.98
CA GLY A 75 2.80 -2.63 21.56
C GLY A 75 2.29 -3.20 22.90
N ILE A 76 2.12 -4.51 22.98
CA ILE A 76 1.66 -5.22 24.20
C ILE A 76 2.78 -5.30 25.23
N VAL A 77 3.99 -5.65 24.82
CA VAL A 77 5.12 -5.90 25.76
C VAL A 77 5.77 -4.61 26.23
N LEU A 78 6.12 -3.72 25.30
CA LEU A 78 6.94 -2.53 25.54
C LEU A 78 6.21 -1.21 25.22
N SER A 79 4.87 -1.20 25.19
CA SER A 79 4.11 -0.02 24.79
C SER A 79 4.47 0.40 23.34
N ARG A 80 4.41 1.66 22.97
CA ARG A 80 4.72 2.15 21.62
C ARG A 80 6.22 2.19 21.31
N PHE A 81 6.97 1.15 21.70
CA PHE A 81 8.42 1.09 21.53
C PHE A 81 8.87 1.29 20.07
N PHE A 82 8.17 0.65 19.12
CA PHE A 82 8.41 0.84 17.67
C PHE A 82 8.47 2.32 17.30
N CYS A 83 7.49 3.11 17.75
CA CYS A 83 7.42 4.54 17.42
C CYS A 83 8.58 5.33 18.02
N GLY A 84 9.15 4.85 19.13
CA GLY A 84 10.27 5.49 19.82
C GLY A 84 11.65 5.15 19.25
N TRP A 85 11.81 3.99 18.58
CA TRP A 85 13.11 3.40 18.25
C TRP A 85 13.29 3.04 16.78
N PHE A 86 12.21 2.63 16.05
CA PHE A 86 12.32 2.08 14.69
C PHE A 86 11.52 2.83 13.63
N CYS A 87 10.60 3.71 14.03
CA CYS A 87 9.77 4.42 13.06
C CYS A 87 10.57 5.54 12.37
N ALA A 88 10.78 5.41 11.06
CA ALA A 88 11.50 6.39 10.24
C ALA A 88 10.79 7.76 10.24
N PHE A 89 9.46 7.77 10.11
CA PHE A 89 8.69 9.01 10.13
C PHE A 89 8.74 9.70 11.51
N GLY A 90 8.78 8.88 12.57
CA GLY A 90 9.04 9.38 13.94
C GLY A 90 10.44 9.96 14.11
N ALA A 91 11.45 9.39 13.42
CA ALA A 91 12.81 9.92 13.38
C ALA A 91 12.88 11.25 12.63
N LEU A 92 12.24 11.33 11.46
CA LEU A 92 12.16 12.55 10.64
C LEU A 92 11.54 13.70 11.44
N GLN A 93 10.39 13.49 12.08
CA GLN A 93 9.76 14.48 12.95
C GLN A 93 10.65 14.88 14.15
N ALA A 94 11.42 13.94 14.70
CA ALA A 94 12.36 14.25 15.80
C ALA A 94 13.52 15.15 15.35
N VAL A 95 14.00 14.99 14.10
CA VAL A 95 15.01 15.88 13.49
C VAL A 95 14.45 17.30 13.36
N PHE A 96 13.23 17.44 12.80
CA PHE A 96 12.60 18.76 12.66
C PHE A 96 12.24 19.38 14.02
N GLY A 97 11.81 18.59 14.99
CA GLY A 97 11.60 19.06 16.37
C GLY A 97 12.91 19.55 17.05
N TRP A 98 14.02 18.85 16.78
CA TRP A 98 15.34 19.33 17.24
C TRP A 98 15.74 20.65 16.54
N LEU A 99 15.54 20.73 15.22
CA LEU A 99 15.81 21.95 14.44
C LEU A 99 14.97 23.12 14.95
N GLY A 100 13.67 22.90 15.18
CA GLY A 100 12.76 23.92 15.72
C GLY A 100 13.21 24.43 17.09
N LYS A 101 13.62 23.54 18.02
CA LYS A 101 14.16 23.93 19.32
C LYS A 101 15.45 24.76 19.22
N LYS A 102 16.31 24.43 18.26
CA LYS A 102 17.54 25.18 17.99
C LYS A 102 17.26 26.56 17.42
N LEU A 103 16.28 26.65 16.49
CA LEU A 103 15.93 27.90 15.82
C LEU A 103 15.17 28.85 16.74
N PHE A 104 14.13 28.38 17.40
CA PHE A 104 13.27 29.21 18.27
C PHE A 104 13.80 29.34 19.70
N LYS A 105 14.81 28.58 20.10
CA LYS A 105 15.38 28.52 21.46
C LYS A 105 14.31 28.26 22.55
N ARG A 106 13.16 27.79 22.17
CA ARG A 106 12.00 27.48 23.03
C ARG A 106 11.41 26.13 22.62
N ARG A 107 10.74 25.50 23.57
CA ARG A 107 9.90 24.33 23.33
C ARG A 107 8.44 24.78 23.48
N PHE A 108 7.69 24.63 22.42
CA PHE A 108 6.25 24.83 22.46
C PHE A 108 5.58 23.53 22.89
N VAL A 109 4.60 23.64 23.77
CA VAL A 109 3.83 22.50 24.27
C VAL A 109 2.37 22.86 24.16
N VAL A 110 1.58 21.95 23.60
CA VAL A 110 0.12 22.14 23.51
C VAL A 110 -0.43 22.03 24.95
N PRO A 111 -1.29 22.98 25.39
CA PRO A 111 -1.94 22.90 26.69
C PRO A 111 -2.67 21.56 26.87
N GLN A 112 -2.56 20.94 28.04
CA GLN A 112 -3.03 19.58 28.31
C GLN A 112 -4.51 19.35 27.95
N LYS A 113 -5.36 20.35 28.15
CA LYS A 113 -6.78 20.26 27.80
C LYS A 113 -6.99 20.05 26.31
N PHE A 114 -6.32 20.84 25.46
CA PHE A 114 -6.38 20.72 24.00
C PHE A 114 -5.65 19.46 23.50
N ASP A 115 -4.50 19.16 24.06
CA ASP A 115 -3.70 17.98 23.72
C ASP A 115 -4.52 16.69 23.90
N ARG A 116 -5.28 16.60 25.01
CA ARG A 116 -6.13 15.44 25.29
C ARG A 116 -7.24 15.27 24.26
N VAL A 117 -7.87 16.35 23.81
CA VAL A 117 -8.91 16.29 22.79
C VAL A 117 -8.32 15.95 21.42
N LEU A 118 -7.24 16.62 21.03
CA LEU A 118 -6.58 16.37 19.74
C LEU A 118 -6.09 14.92 19.56
N ARG A 119 -5.71 14.24 20.64
CA ARG A 119 -5.30 12.82 20.60
C ARG A 119 -6.42 11.87 20.15
N TRP A 120 -7.68 12.30 20.24
CA TRP A 120 -8.80 11.50 19.76
C TRP A 120 -8.95 11.50 18.24
N VAL A 121 -8.40 12.50 17.54
CA VAL A 121 -8.50 12.64 16.06
C VAL A 121 -7.95 11.43 15.31
N LYS A 122 -6.88 10.80 15.81
CA LYS A 122 -6.29 9.62 15.18
C LYS A 122 -7.22 8.41 15.09
N TYR A 123 -8.24 8.29 15.98
CA TYR A 123 -9.17 7.16 15.96
C TYR A 123 -10.20 7.25 14.83
N PRO A 124 -10.91 8.38 14.59
CA PRO A 124 -11.70 8.56 13.38
C PRO A 124 -10.89 8.37 12.10
N VAL A 125 -9.63 8.84 12.04
CA VAL A 125 -8.75 8.63 10.90
C VAL A 125 -8.52 7.12 10.68
N LEU A 126 -8.18 6.36 11.74
CA LEU A 126 -8.02 4.91 11.65
C LEU A 126 -9.30 4.21 11.19
N ILE A 127 -10.46 4.57 11.76
CA ILE A 127 -11.75 3.99 11.38
C ILE A 127 -12.07 4.28 9.90
N GLY A 128 -11.85 5.51 9.46
CA GLY A 128 -12.05 5.90 8.07
C GLY A 128 -11.17 5.09 7.11
N ILE A 129 -9.89 4.91 7.44
CA ILE A 129 -8.97 4.11 6.61
C ILE A 129 -9.44 2.66 6.55
N ILE A 130 -9.77 2.03 7.69
CA ILE A 130 -10.26 0.66 7.73
C ILE A 130 -11.53 0.52 6.90
N TYR A 131 -12.47 1.44 7.03
CA TYR A 131 -13.72 1.42 6.28
C TYR A 131 -13.49 1.52 4.76
N PHE A 132 -12.66 2.46 4.31
CA PHE A 132 -12.38 2.62 2.88
C PHE A 132 -11.57 1.45 2.32
N THR A 133 -10.56 0.95 3.04
CA THR A 133 -9.81 -0.24 2.63
C THR A 133 -10.72 -1.47 2.51
N TRP A 134 -11.67 -1.62 3.45
CA TRP A 134 -12.64 -2.71 3.42
C TRP A 134 -13.57 -2.63 2.21
N THR A 135 -14.10 -1.45 1.90
CA THR A 135 -15.10 -1.26 0.83
C THR A 135 -14.50 -1.25 -0.58
N THR A 136 -13.28 -0.72 -0.73
CA THR A 136 -12.66 -0.55 -2.07
C THR A 136 -11.65 -1.65 -2.40
N ALA A 137 -11.25 -2.46 -1.40
CA ALA A 137 -10.17 -3.45 -1.52
C ALA A 137 -8.83 -2.90 -2.05
N SER A 138 -8.65 -1.58 -2.02
CA SER A 138 -7.48 -0.86 -2.52
C SER A 138 -6.79 -0.03 -1.43
N LEU A 139 -5.54 0.37 -1.67
CA LEU A 139 -4.78 1.25 -0.79
C LEU A 139 -5.22 2.71 -0.94
N VAL A 140 -6.42 3.03 -0.48
CA VAL A 140 -7.02 4.37 -0.63
C VAL A 140 -6.17 5.46 0.02
N ILE A 141 -5.44 5.14 1.09
CA ILE A 141 -4.65 6.12 1.83
C ILE A 141 -3.32 6.46 1.15
N ARG A 142 -2.82 5.63 0.23
CA ARG A 142 -1.48 5.78 -0.36
C ARG A 142 -1.20 7.16 -0.95
N PRO A 143 -2.10 7.79 -1.74
CA PRO A 143 -1.90 9.14 -2.26
C PRO A 143 -1.86 10.24 -1.18
N TYR A 144 -2.42 9.96 -0.01
CA TYR A 144 -2.53 10.87 1.14
C TYR A 144 -1.45 10.61 2.20
N ASP A 145 -0.68 9.52 2.06
CA ASP A 145 0.32 9.15 3.06
C ASP A 145 1.58 10.02 2.94
N PRO A 146 1.92 10.80 3.98
CA PRO A 146 3.13 11.62 3.99
C PRO A 146 4.41 10.79 3.99
N LEU A 147 4.40 9.52 4.44
CA LEU A 147 5.56 8.64 4.40
C LEU A 147 5.80 8.13 2.98
N ALA A 148 4.73 7.77 2.25
CA ALA A 148 4.81 7.39 0.84
C ALA A 148 5.32 8.58 -0.01
N ALA A 149 4.79 9.79 0.22
CA ALA A 149 5.29 11.01 -0.43
C ALA A 149 6.78 11.26 -0.15
N PHE A 150 7.26 11.04 1.09
CA PHE A 150 8.67 11.12 1.43
C PHE A 150 9.52 10.11 0.63
N GLY A 151 9.04 8.89 0.47
CA GLY A 151 9.70 7.85 -0.30
C GLY A 151 9.83 8.15 -1.80
N HIS A 152 8.90 8.94 -2.36
CA HIS A 152 8.87 9.30 -3.77
C HIS A 152 9.49 10.67 -4.10
N LEU A 153 10.11 11.35 -3.11
CA LEU A 153 10.79 12.63 -3.35
C LEU A 153 11.86 12.58 -4.45
N SER A 154 12.49 11.42 -4.64
CA SER A 154 13.55 11.22 -5.66
C SER A 154 13.03 10.83 -7.04
N ALA A 155 11.72 10.58 -7.19
CA ALA A 155 11.10 10.26 -8.49
C ALA A 155 10.97 11.48 -9.42
N GLY A 156 11.01 12.68 -8.84
CA GLY A 156 10.87 13.95 -9.53
C GLY A 156 9.57 14.66 -9.16
N PHE A 157 9.57 15.99 -9.28
CA PHE A 157 8.44 16.81 -8.84
C PHE A 157 7.12 16.54 -9.62
N PRO A 158 7.14 16.35 -10.96
CA PRO A 158 5.91 16.05 -11.70
C PRO A 158 5.24 14.74 -11.24
N GLU A 159 6.00 13.64 -11.09
CA GLU A 159 5.49 12.34 -10.64
C GLU A 159 5.00 12.42 -9.19
N LEU A 160 5.78 13.07 -8.32
CA LEU A 160 5.40 13.29 -6.93
C LEU A 160 4.08 14.07 -6.80
N TRP A 161 3.89 15.10 -7.62
CA TRP A 161 2.69 15.94 -7.56
C TRP A 161 1.45 15.24 -8.09
N THR A 162 1.57 14.48 -9.18
CA THR A 162 0.44 13.74 -9.77
C THR A 162 -0.01 12.57 -8.90
N GLU A 163 0.92 11.80 -8.33
CA GLU A 163 0.56 10.62 -7.54
C GLU A 163 0.36 10.91 -6.03
N PHE A 164 1.17 11.81 -5.45
CA PHE A 164 1.23 12.06 -4.01
C PHE A 164 1.07 13.52 -3.62
N GLY A 165 0.46 14.37 -4.45
CA GLY A 165 0.39 15.81 -4.20
C GLY A 165 -0.19 16.18 -2.83
N VAL A 166 -1.28 15.54 -2.42
CA VAL A 166 -1.88 15.77 -1.09
C VAL A 166 -0.97 15.22 0.02
N GLY A 167 -0.40 14.03 -0.15
CA GLY A 167 0.57 13.44 0.79
C GLY A 167 1.80 14.33 0.96
N PHE A 168 2.28 14.95 -0.12
CA PHE A 168 3.41 15.90 -0.08
C PHE A 168 3.06 17.18 0.69
N ILE A 169 1.89 17.76 0.45
CA ILE A 169 1.42 18.94 1.24
C ILE A 169 1.33 18.57 2.72
N LEU A 170 0.75 17.42 3.04
CA LEU A 170 0.66 16.93 4.42
C LEU A 170 2.05 16.71 5.02
N LEU A 171 3.00 16.13 4.26
CA LEU A 171 4.39 15.97 4.70
C LEU A 171 4.99 17.33 5.10
N VAL A 172 4.90 18.33 4.25
CA VAL A 172 5.46 19.67 4.52
C VAL A 172 4.80 20.29 5.76
N LEU A 173 3.47 20.25 5.86
CA LEU A 173 2.74 20.77 7.02
C LEU A 173 3.11 20.05 8.32
N ILE A 174 3.29 18.72 8.28
CA ILE A 174 3.70 17.92 9.45
C ILE A 174 5.13 18.26 9.87
N LEU A 175 6.05 18.44 8.91
CA LEU A 175 7.43 18.79 9.22
C LEU A 175 7.54 20.20 9.82
N ILE A 176 6.83 21.18 9.26
CA ILE A 176 6.73 22.53 9.84
C ILE A 176 6.08 22.46 11.22
N GLY A 177 4.95 21.75 11.36
CA GLY A 177 4.29 21.56 12.65
C GLY A 177 5.19 20.87 13.67
N SER A 178 6.07 19.96 13.25
CA SER A 178 7.04 19.28 14.12
C SER A 178 8.17 20.19 14.61
N MET A 179 8.45 21.30 13.91
CA MET A 179 9.38 22.32 14.42
C MET A 179 8.81 23.08 15.64
N PHE A 180 7.50 23.21 15.71
CA PHE A 180 6.82 23.84 16.84
C PHE A 180 6.46 22.83 17.94
N TYR A 181 5.88 21.70 17.57
CA TYR A 181 5.40 20.66 18.50
C TYR A 181 6.02 19.32 18.20
N ASP A 182 6.78 18.76 19.11
CA ASP A 182 7.41 17.44 18.95
C ASP A 182 6.39 16.39 18.50
N ARG A 183 6.68 15.69 17.40
CA ARG A 183 5.92 14.52 16.91
C ARG A 183 4.43 14.76 16.73
N VAL A 184 4.04 15.87 16.13
CA VAL A 184 2.65 16.31 15.94
C VAL A 184 1.80 15.23 15.25
N PHE A 185 2.29 14.64 14.16
CA PHE A 185 1.58 13.58 13.44
C PHE A 185 1.40 12.33 14.30
N CYS A 186 2.46 11.86 14.94
CA CYS A 186 2.43 10.65 15.77
C CYS A 186 1.45 10.75 16.94
N LYS A 187 1.21 11.97 17.46
CA LYS A 187 0.28 12.22 18.56
C LYS A 187 -1.17 12.25 18.10
N TYR A 188 -1.46 12.91 16.97
CA TYR A 188 -2.82 13.35 16.67
C TYR A 188 -3.44 12.70 15.44
N ILE A 189 -2.65 12.28 14.44
CA ILE A 189 -3.17 11.85 13.14
C ILE A 189 -2.80 10.41 12.80
N CYS A 190 -1.62 9.92 13.22
CA CYS A 190 -1.05 8.65 12.79
C CYS A 190 -1.97 7.46 13.09
N PRO A 191 -2.43 6.69 12.06
CA PRO A 191 -3.30 5.54 12.26
C PRO A 191 -2.59 4.38 12.95
N LEU A 192 -1.34 4.09 12.60
CA LEU A 192 -0.52 3.11 13.33
C LEU A 192 -0.32 3.52 14.78
N GLY A 193 -0.22 4.84 15.04
CA GLY A 193 -0.19 5.41 16.38
C GLY A 193 -1.50 5.18 17.15
N ALA A 194 -2.65 5.15 16.48
CA ALA A 194 -3.94 4.81 17.10
C ALA A 194 -3.99 3.32 17.48
N VAL A 195 -3.60 2.41 16.58
CA VAL A 195 -3.51 0.97 16.84
C VAL A 195 -2.62 0.69 18.05
N ASN A 196 -1.39 1.23 18.02
CA ASN A 196 -0.47 1.08 19.14
C ASN A 196 -0.99 1.67 20.45
N ALA A 197 -1.75 2.77 20.42
CA ALA A 197 -2.35 3.34 21.61
C ALA A 197 -3.44 2.44 22.22
N ILE A 198 -4.19 1.71 21.38
CA ILE A 198 -5.17 0.73 21.83
C ILE A 198 -4.45 -0.44 22.52
N LEU A 199 -3.42 -1.01 21.87
CA LEU A 199 -2.63 -2.12 22.39
C LEU A 199 -1.89 -1.75 23.69
N SER A 200 -1.41 -0.52 23.80
CA SER A 200 -0.64 -0.02 24.92
C SER A 200 -1.48 0.40 26.13
N ARG A 201 -2.76 0.10 26.17
CA ARG A 201 -3.61 0.42 27.34
C ARG A 201 -3.25 -0.44 28.56
N VAL A 202 -2.77 -1.68 28.34
CA VAL A 202 -2.34 -2.61 29.40
C VAL A 202 -0.94 -3.13 29.08
N PRO A 203 0.08 -2.25 28.96
CA PRO A 203 1.42 -2.71 28.62
C PRO A 203 2.07 -3.38 29.82
N LEU A 204 2.93 -4.36 29.54
CA LEU A 204 3.80 -4.94 30.57
C LEU A 204 4.88 -3.97 31.01
N PHE A 205 5.34 -3.10 30.08
CA PHE A 205 6.31 -2.06 30.36
C PHE A 205 5.65 -0.79 30.89
N ARG A 206 6.17 -0.26 32.00
CA ARG A 206 5.75 1.01 32.60
C ARG A 206 6.95 1.75 33.20
N ILE A 207 6.84 3.08 33.29
CA ILE A 207 7.76 3.89 34.06
C ILE A 207 7.08 4.20 35.39
N LYS A 208 7.67 3.77 36.49
CA LYS A 208 7.17 4.05 37.83
C LYS A 208 7.96 5.19 38.48
N ARG A 209 7.28 6.05 39.23
CA ARG A 209 7.87 7.11 40.05
C ARG A 209 7.95 6.65 41.49
N ILE A 210 9.13 6.81 42.06
CA ILE A 210 9.41 6.58 43.49
C ILE A 210 9.26 7.93 44.22
N GLU A 211 8.15 8.11 44.93
CA GLU A 211 7.78 9.37 45.55
C GLU A 211 8.80 9.86 46.58
N ASN A 212 9.30 8.94 47.41
CA ASN A 212 10.24 9.26 48.50
C ASN A 212 11.60 9.83 48.03
N THR A 213 11.96 9.62 46.76
CA THR A 213 13.21 10.15 46.17
C THR A 213 12.95 11.27 45.16
N CYS A 214 11.71 11.52 44.84
CA CYS A 214 11.33 12.51 43.84
C CYS A 214 11.31 13.93 44.42
N ILE A 215 12.07 14.82 43.78
CA ILE A 215 12.16 16.25 44.20
C ILE A 215 11.09 17.13 43.51
N SER A 216 10.11 16.56 42.85
CA SER A 216 8.98 17.25 42.19
C SER A 216 9.38 18.37 41.19
N CYS A 217 10.53 18.28 40.55
CA CYS A 217 11.07 19.29 39.63
C CYS A 217 10.41 19.33 38.26
N SER A 218 9.46 18.42 37.93
CA SER A 218 8.73 18.29 36.69
C SER A 218 9.58 18.21 35.39
N LYS A 219 10.88 17.96 35.53
CA LYS A 219 11.79 17.86 34.38
C LYS A 219 11.44 16.69 33.45
N CYS A 220 10.89 15.60 33.99
CA CYS A 220 10.41 14.45 33.25
C CYS A 220 9.27 14.78 32.27
N ASP A 221 8.36 15.71 32.63
CA ASP A 221 7.30 16.19 31.75
C ASP A 221 7.87 17.09 30.65
N GLN A 222 8.82 17.96 31.03
CA GLN A 222 9.45 18.90 30.08
C GLN A 222 10.24 18.21 28.98
N VAL A 223 10.84 17.05 29.25
CA VAL A 223 11.63 16.31 28.25
C VAL A 223 10.80 15.30 27.45
N CYS A 224 9.55 15.04 27.84
CA CYS A 224 8.72 14.04 27.18
C CYS A 224 8.27 14.51 25.78
N PRO A 225 8.72 13.87 24.68
CA PRO A 225 8.35 14.29 23.32
C PRO A 225 6.87 14.06 23.01
N MET A 226 6.21 13.20 23.80
CA MET A 226 4.79 12.87 23.65
C MET A 226 3.88 13.67 24.59
N ASN A 227 4.43 14.61 25.36
CA ASN A 227 3.69 15.44 26.33
C ASN A 227 2.87 14.60 27.33
N VAL A 228 3.47 13.50 27.83
CA VAL A 228 2.86 12.65 28.86
C VAL A 228 3.20 13.22 30.23
N GLU A 229 2.20 13.32 31.11
CA GLU A 229 2.38 13.69 32.52
C GLU A 229 3.01 12.54 33.29
N VAL A 230 4.27 12.72 33.69
CA VAL A 230 5.06 11.72 34.43
C VAL A 230 5.22 12.13 35.90
N SER A 231 5.30 13.45 36.16
CA SER A 231 5.57 13.99 37.49
C SER A 231 4.41 13.87 38.50
N THR A 232 3.19 13.72 37.98
CA THR A 232 1.96 13.71 38.79
C THR A 232 1.42 12.31 39.07
N VAL A 233 1.96 11.28 38.39
CA VAL A 233 1.48 9.90 38.49
C VAL A 233 2.50 8.98 39.17
N GLN A 234 2.01 7.94 39.84
CA GLN A 234 2.90 6.90 40.44
C GLN A 234 3.46 5.96 39.38
N ALA A 235 2.64 5.68 38.33
CA ALA A 235 3.06 4.90 37.17
C ALA A 235 2.50 5.51 35.89
N VAL A 236 3.31 5.57 34.84
CA VAL A 236 2.90 6.06 33.52
C VAL A 236 2.06 4.98 32.84
N ASN A 237 0.75 5.18 32.85
CA ASN A 237 -0.24 4.33 32.18
C ASN A 237 -0.75 4.96 30.88
N SER A 238 -0.10 6.03 30.42
CA SER A 238 -0.52 6.74 29.22
C SER A 238 -0.29 5.86 27.98
N PRO A 239 -1.32 5.66 27.12
CA PRO A 239 -1.18 4.94 25.86
C PRO A 239 -0.28 5.68 24.86
N GLU A 240 0.13 6.91 25.18
CA GLU A 240 1.02 7.72 24.33
C GLU A 240 2.49 7.50 24.64
N CYS A 241 2.86 6.71 25.66
CA CYS A 241 4.25 6.46 26.00
C CYS A 241 4.95 5.66 24.91
N ILE A 242 5.98 6.22 24.30
CA ILE A 242 6.78 5.58 23.22
C ILE A 242 8.02 4.84 23.77
N ALA A 243 8.07 4.54 25.04
CA ALA A 243 9.18 3.85 25.71
C ALA A 243 10.58 4.44 25.35
N CYS A 244 10.67 5.74 25.13
CA CYS A 244 11.93 6.41 24.80
C CYS A 244 12.89 6.56 26.00
N MET A 245 12.37 6.42 27.22
CA MET A 245 13.11 6.47 28.49
C MET A 245 13.87 7.78 28.73
N GLU A 246 13.56 8.88 28.00
CA GLU A 246 14.20 10.18 28.22
C GLU A 246 13.94 10.73 29.62
N CYS A 247 12.70 10.58 30.12
CA CYS A 247 12.35 11.00 31.48
C CYS A 247 13.17 10.31 32.56
N VAL A 248 13.51 9.03 32.37
CA VAL A 248 14.35 8.25 33.31
C VAL A 248 15.80 8.71 33.24
N THR A 249 16.34 8.84 32.02
CA THR A 249 17.77 9.15 31.83
C THR A 249 18.12 10.61 32.14
N LEU A 250 17.15 11.52 32.11
CA LEU A 250 17.34 12.95 32.40
C LEU A 250 16.88 13.33 33.82
N CYS A 251 16.43 12.36 34.63
CA CYS A 251 16.04 12.62 36.01
C CYS A 251 17.28 13.04 36.81
N PRO A 252 17.25 14.22 37.50
CA PRO A 252 18.43 14.78 38.17
C PRO A 252 18.76 14.12 39.50
N THR A 253 17.90 13.26 40.05
CA THR A 253 18.09 12.64 41.34
C THR A 253 19.19 11.57 41.31
N LYS A 254 20.10 11.59 42.28
CA LYS A 254 21.19 10.60 42.39
C LYS A 254 20.68 9.18 42.63
N LYS A 255 19.56 9.03 43.35
CA LYS A 255 18.78 7.79 43.46
C LYS A 255 17.66 7.90 42.45
N SER A 256 17.77 7.21 41.34
CA SER A 256 16.80 7.27 40.23
C SER A 256 15.35 7.23 40.75
N SER A 257 14.67 8.38 40.72
CA SER A 257 13.29 8.48 41.17
C SER A 257 12.31 7.96 40.12
N LEU A 258 12.79 7.67 38.91
CA LEU A 258 12.03 7.05 37.84
C LEU A 258 12.72 5.73 37.44
N VAL A 259 11.97 4.66 37.46
CA VAL A 259 12.45 3.32 37.12
C VAL A 259 11.59 2.70 36.01
N ALA A 260 12.26 2.02 35.09
CA ALA A 260 11.60 1.19 34.11
C ALA A 260 11.15 -0.13 34.76
N THR A 261 9.92 -0.55 34.52
CA THR A 261 9.37 -1.81 35.04
C THR A 261 8.79 -2.64 33.93
N LEU A 262 8.95 -3.96 34.02
CA LEU A 262 8.37 -4.94 33.13
C LEU A 262 7.62 -5.99 33.98
N GLY A 263 6.33 -6.18 33.73
CA GLY A 263 5.51 -7.04 34.58
C GLY A 263 5.53 -6.64 36.07
N GLY A 264 5.68 -5.35 36.38
CA GLY A 264 5.73 -4.83 37.75
C GLY A 264 7.11 -4.86 38.39
N LYS A 265 8.10 -5.60 37.88
CA LYS A 265 9.48 -5.71 38.39
C LYS A 265 10.35 -4.63 37.73
N ALA A 266 11.23 -4.00 38.54
CA ALA A 266 12.20 -3.04 38.02
C ALA A 266 13.21 -3.73 37.09
N VAL A 267 13.48 -3.12 35.95
CA VAL A 267 14.42 -3.64 34.94
C VAL A 267 15.43 -2.59 34.53
N ASN A 268 16.61 -3.04 34.10
CA ASN A 268 17.60 -2.16 33.52
C ASN A 268 17.09 -1.61 32.17
N LEU A 269 17.44 -0.36 31.84
CA LEU A 269 17.04 0.28 30.57
C LEU A 269 17.57 -0.52 29.38
N TRP A 270 18.76 -1.11 29.45
CA TRP A 270 19.29 -1.97 28.38
C TRP A 270 18.49 -3.25 28.19
N THR A 271 17.90 -3.82 29.22
CA THR A 271 17.01 -4.97 29.11
C THR A 271 15.81 -4.64 28.23
N VAL A 272 15.23 -3.44 28.40
CA VAL A 272 14.10 -2.97 27.56
C VAL A 272 14.52 -2.84 26.09
N VAL A 273 15.71 -2.28 25.84
CA VAL A 273 16.25 -2.12 24.48
C VAL A 273 16.50 -3.47 23.82
N ILE A 274 17.15 -4.40 24.54
CA ILE A 274 17.48 -5.74 24.03
C ILE A 274 16.20 -6.52 23.70
N ILE A 275 15.19 -6.49 24.57
CA ILE A 275 13.90 -7.15 24.31
C ILE A 275 13.24 -6.53 23.07
N GLY A 276 13.22 -5.21 22.95
CA GLY A 276 12.64 -4.53 21.79
C GLY A 276 13.33 -4.87 20.49
N LEU A 277 14.66 -4.89 20.49
CA LEU A 277 15.48 -5.31 19.34
C LEU A 277 15.25 -6.79 19.01
N ALA A 278 15.24 -7.66 20.01
CA ALA A 278 15.06 -9.10 19.83
C ALA A 278 13.66 -9.41 19.19
N ILE A 279 12.61 -8.74 19.65
CA ILE A 279 11.27 -8.93 19.08
C ILE A 279 11.24 -8.46 17.62
N TYR A 280 11.72 -7.25 17.31
CA TYR A 280 11.58 -6.67 15.99
C TYR A 280 12.50 -7.34 14.96
N ILE A 281 13.79 -7.48 15.31
CA ILE A 281 14.77 -8.14 14.42
C ILE A 281 14.49 -9.65 14.35
N GLY A 282 14.12 -10.28 15.47
CA GLY A 282 13.77 -11.69 15.52
C GLY A 282 12.57 -12.00 14.62
N ALA A 283 11.52 -11.17 14.64
CA ALA A 283 10.39 -11.33 13.72
C ALA A 283 10.80 -11.17 12.26
N ALA A 284 11.67 -10.20 11.95
CA ALA A 284 12.18 -10.00 10.60
C ALA A 284 13.02 -11.20 10.12
N LEU A 285 13.91 -11.73 10.99
CA LEU A 285 14.73 -12.92 10.67
C LEU A 285 13.87 -14.19 10.49
N ILE A 286 12.90 -14.40 11.36
CA ILE A 286 11.95 -15.52 11.25
C ILE A 286 11.15 -15.39 9.96
N GLY A 287 10.60 -14.20 9.66
CA GLY A 287 9.88 -13.94 8.43
C GLY A 287 10.70 -14.21 7.18
N GLN A 288 12.00 -13.84 7.20
CA GLN A 288 12.92 -14.11 6.11
C GLN A 288 13.23 -15.61 5.99
N ALA A 289 13.47 -16.30 7.09
CA ALA A 289 13.74 -17.73 7.12
C ALA A 289 12.55 -18.58 6.65
N THR A 290 11.33 -18.11 6.92
CA THR A 290 10.07 -18.77 6.49
C THR A 290 9.59 -18.30 5.11
N THR A 291 10.39 -17.49 4.39
CA THR A 291 10.03 -16.88 3.10
C THR A 291 8.75 -16.00 3.14
N MET A 292 8.22 -15.73 4.33
CA MET A 292 7.07 -14.85 4.51
C MET A 292 7.44 -13.36 4.38
N LEU A 293 8.69 -13.00 4.68
CA LEU A 293 9.19 -11.64 4.55
C LEU A 293 9.92 -11.49 3.21
N GLN A 294 9.16 -11.30 2.15
CA GLN A 294 9.71 -10.97 0.84
C GLN A 294 9.65 -9.45 0.67
N PHE A 295 10.80 -8.80 0.67
CA PHE A 295 10.89 -7.36 0.46
C PHE A 295 10.83 -6.96 -1.02
N VAL A 296 11.11 -7.89 -1.90
CA VAL A 296 11.12 -7.70 -3.35
C VAL A 296 10.17 -8.71 -3.96
N PRO A 297 9.17 -8.25 -4.71
CA PRO A 297 8.30 -9.18 -5.42
C PRO A 297 9.12 -10.04 -6.37
N PRO A 298 8.79 -11.34 -6.52
CA PRO A 298 9.48 -12.22 -7.46
C PRO A 298 9.42 -11.61 -8.87
N LYS A 299 10.48 -11.79 -9.64
CA LYS A 299 10.49 -11.37 -11.04
C LYS A 299 9.50 -12.22 -11.83
N LEU A 300 8.97 -11.68 -12.91
CA LEU A 300 8.08 -12.42 -13.81
C LEU A 300 8.73 -13.73 -14.30
N THR A 301 10.03 -13.70 -14.58
CA THR A 301 10.81 -14.88 -14.98
C THR A 301 10.84 -15.97 -13.91
N ASP A 302 10.91 -15.59 -12.63
CA ASP A 302 10.94 -16.54 -11.51
C ASP A 302 9.54 -17.16 -11.30
N LEU A 303 8.48 -16.37 -11.50
CA LEU A 303 7.09 -16.85 -11.47
C LEU A 303 6.82 -17.82 -12.64
N ALA A 304 7.38 -17.55 -13.81
CA ALA A 304 7.28 -18.43 -14.97
C ALA A 304 7.90 -19.82 -14.70
N THR A 305 9.05 -19.86 -14.02
CA THR A 305 9.72 -21.15 -13.67
C THR A 305 8.96 -21.95 -12.62
N THR A 306 8.21 -21.29 -11.73
CA THR A 306 7.39 -21.94 -10.68
C THR A 306 5.99 -22.35 -11.15
N GLY A 307 5.59 -22.00 -12.37
CA GLY A 307 4.28 -22.33 -12.93
C GLY A 307 3.11 -21.51 -12.35
N ASN A 308 3.39 -20.45 -11.59
CA ASN A 308 2.39 -19.60 -10.93
C ASN A 308 2.27 -18.22 -11.58
N LEU A 309 2.57 -18.09 -12.87
CA LEU A 309 2.55 -16.83 -13.60
C LEU A 309 1.13 -16.45 -14.00
N ASN A 310 0.70 -15.23 -13.63
CA ASN A 310 -0.56 -14.65 -14.04
C ASN A 310 -0.32 -13.31 -14.77
N VAL A 311 -1.19 -12.97 -15.72
CA VAL A 311 -1.13 -11.67 -16.42
C VAL A 311 -1.21 -10.48 -15.44
N ALA A 312 -1.93 -10.64 -14.35
CA ALA A 312 -2.01 -9.64 -13.27
C ALA A 312 -0.67 -9.39 -12.55
N ASP A 313 0.31 -10.28 -12.65
CA ASP A 313 1.65 -10.11 -12.04
C ASP A 313 2.55 -9.16 -12.83
N ILE A 314 2.15 -8.75 -14.04
CA ILE A 314 2.84 -7.73 -14.82
C ILE A 314 2.76 -6.40 -14.06
N LYS A 315 3.92 -5.84 -13.73
CA LYS A 315 4.05 -4.57 -12.98
C LYS A 315 4.60 -3.46 -13.87
N GLY A 316 4.27 -2.22 -13.58
CA GLY A 316 4.84 -1.08 -14.31
C GLY A 316 6.37 -0.98 -14.25
N SER A 317 7.00 -1.61 -13.26
CA SER A 317 8.45 -1.73 -13.14
C SER A 317 9.09 -2.83 -14.02
N SER A 318 8.28 -3.76 -14.57
CA SER A 318 8.76 -4.76 -15.52
C SER A 318 9.13 -4.13 -16.85
N THR A 319 10.07 -4.74 -17.56
CA THR A 319 10.44 -4.36 -18.93
C THR A 319 9.67 -5.19 -19.95
N TYR A 320 9.64 -4.76 -21.20
CA TYR A 320 9.03 -5.53 -22.28
C TYR A 320 9.75 -6.87 -22.46
N ALA A 321 11.08 -6.89 -22.31
CA ALA A 321 11.86 -8.13 -22.32
C ALA A 321 11.44 -9.10 -21.21
N ASP A 322 11.23 -8.61 -19.97
CA ASP A 322 10.76 -9.43 -18.85
C ASP A 322 9.40 -10.07 -19.16
N VAL A 323 8.47 -9.30 -19.75
CA VAL A 323 7.14 -9.79 -20.14
C VAL A 323 7.24 -10.82 -21.27
N ALA A 324 8.01 -10.51 -22.32
CA ALA A 324 8.19 -11.40 -23.47
C ALA A 324 8.75 -12.77 -23.04
N VAL A 325 9.83 -12.75 -22.24
CA VAL A 325 10.49 -13.98 -21.73
C VAL A 325 9.58 -14.75 -20.79
N ALA A 326 8.93 -14.07 -19.84
CA ALA A 326 8.11 -14.74 -18.83
C ALA A 326 6.88 -15.45 -19.43
N PHE A 327 6.22 -14.80 -20.39
CA PHE A 327 5.00 -15.35 -21.02
C PHE A 327 5.27 -16.12 -22.31
N GLY A 328 6.55 -16.24 -22.74
CA GLY A 328 6.92 -16.94 -23.98
C GLY A 328 6.33 -16.26 -25.24
N ILE A 329 6.21 -14.95 -25.23
CA ILE A 329 5.66 -14.15 -26.34
C ILE A 329 6.83 -13.53 -27.11
N GLU A 330 6.80 -13.59 -28.44
CA GLU A 330 7.77 -12.83 -29.26
C GLU A 330 7.60 -11.32 -29.02
N SER A 331 8.69 -10.61 -28.76
CA SER A 331 8.68 -9.17 -28.55
C SER A 331 7.97 -8.43 -29.68
N GLU A 332 8.24 -8.77 -30.93
CA GLU A 332 7.60 -8.17 -32.11
C GLU A 332 6.08 -8.30 -32.08
N ARG A 333 5.56 -9.44 -31.63
CA ARG A 333 4.11 -9.68 -31.52
C ARG A 333 3.50 -8.82 -30.43
N LEU A 334 4.18 -8.66 -29.28
CA LEU A 334 3.75 -7.82 -28.18
C LEU A 334 3.71 -6.33 -28.59
N TYR A 335 4.76 -5.84 -29.25
CA TYR A 335 4.84 -4.47 -29.73
C TYR A 335 3.80 -4.16 -30.80
N ARG A 336 3.55 -5.08 -31.71
CA ARG A 336 2.48 -4.96 -32.73
C ARG A 336 1.10 -4.86 -32.11
N GLU A 337 0.81 -5.69 -31.10
CA GLU A 337 -0.48 -5.67 -30.41
C GLU A 337 -0.69 -4.35 -29.64
N LEU A 338 0.40 -3.80 -29.09
CA LEU A 338 0.36 -2.51 -28.37
C LEU A 338 0.42 -1.28 -29.29
N GLY A 339 0.69 -1.46 -30.58
CA GLY A 339 0.90 -0.36 -31.51
C GLY A 339 2.15 0.47 -31.24
N LEU A 340 3.17 -0.15 -30.63
CA LEU A 340 4.40 0.52 -30.22
C LEU A 340 5.50 0.31 -31.26
N ASP A 341 6.36 1.33 -31.40
CA ASP A 341 7.55 1.29 -32.26
C ASP A 341 8.77 0.83 -31.43
N MET A 342 9.40 -0.28 -31.81
CA MET A 342 10.55 -0.86 -31.15
C MET A 342 11.82 0.03 -31.20
N GLU A 343 11.91 0.95 -32.17
CA GLU A 343 13.04 1.91 -32.23
C GLU A 343 12.89 2.99 -31.15
N LYS A 344 11.65 3.38 -30.86
CA LYS A 344 11.34 4.41 -29.83
C LYS A 344 11.25 3.83 -28.43
N VAL A 345 10.60 2.68 -28.28
CA VAL A 345 10.44 1.99 -27.00
C VAL A 345 11.28 0.71 -27.03
N ARG A 346 12.43 0.77 -26.38
CA ARG A 346 13.34 -0.40 -26.33
C ARG A 346 12.76 -1.49 -25.43
N GLU A 347 13.13 -2.74 -25.65
CA GLU A 347 12.73 -3.87 -24.79
C GLU A 347 13.14 -3.71 -23.32
N THR A 348 14.19 -2.94 -23.05
CA THR A 348 14.66 -2.61 -21.70
C THR A 348 13.88 -1.44 -21.03
N THR A 349 12.99 -0.79 -21.78
CA THR A 349 12.14 0.28 -21.23
C THR A 349 11.14 -0.31 -20.24
N LYS A 350 10.96 0.34 -19.09
CA LYS A 350 9.94 -0.05 -18.11
C LYS A 350 8.55 0.30 -18.65
N LEU A 351 7.56 -0.55 -18.38
CA LEU A 351 6.19 -0.35 -18.86
C LEU A 351 5.60 1.00 -18.41
N LYS A 352 5.89 1.42 -17.17
CA LYS A 352 5.44 2.71 -16.64
C LYS A 352 6.03 3.94 -17.37
N ASP A 353 7.19 3.80 -17.99
CA ASP A 353 7.89 4.90 -18.64
C ASP A 353 7.46 5.07 -20.10
N THR A 354 6.68 4.12 -20.63
CA THR A 354 6.25 4.11 -22.04
C THR A 354 5.40 5.32 -22.40
N ALA A 355 4.49 5.73 -21.53
CA ALA A 355 3.66 6.92 -21.71
C ALA A 355 4.52 8.18 -21.96
N ALA A 356 5.55 8.36 -21.14
CA ALA A 356 6.47 9.49 -21.23
C ALA A 356 7.37 9.43 -22.50
N VAL A 357 7.83 8.23 -22.86
CA VAL A 357 8.71 8.02 -24.05
C VAL A 357 7.95 8.25 -25.35
N MET A 358 6.69 7.85 -25.40
CA MET A 358 5.85 7.94 -26.60
C MET A 358 4.99 9.20 -26.66
N GLY A 359 4.87 9.97 -25.56
CA GLY A 359 3.94 11.09 -25.47
C GLY A 359 2.47 10.67 -25.53
N LEU A 360 2.15 9.45 -25.07
CA LEU A 360 0.79 8.89 -25.10
C LEU A 360 0.08 9.19 -23.77
N GLU A 361 -0.99 9.96 -23.82
CA GLU A 361 -1.88 10.12 -22.67
C GLU A 361 -2.73 8.85 -22.46
N GLY A 362 -2.72 8.31 -21.23
CA GLY A 362 -3.55 7.14 -20.87
C GLY A 362 -2.93 5.76 -21.15
N PHE A 363 -1.65 5.67 -21.51
CA PHE A 363 -0.97 4.37 -21.57
C PHE A 363 -0.58 3.92 -20.14
N GLU A 364 -1.23 2.88 -19.68
CA GLU A 364 -1.05 2.30 -18.35
C GLU A 364 -0.53 0.86 -18.42
N THR A 365 -0.06 0.35 -17.30
CA THR A 365 0.38 -1.06 -17.20
C THR A 365 -0.75 -2.03 -17.58
N ASP A 366 -2.00 -1.68 -17.32
CA ASP A 366 -3.16 -2.48 -17.69
C ASP A 366 -3.31 -2.64 -19.20
N THR A 367 -2.91 -1.65 -20.01
CA THR A 367 -2.87 -1.77 -21.47
C THR A 367 -1.99 -2.94 -21.89
N VAL A 368 -0.84 -3.12 -21.25
CA VAL A 368 0.07 -4.25 -21.54
C VAL A 368 -0.53 -5.57 -21.03
N ARG A 369 -1.17 -5.58 -19.87
CA ARG A 369 -1.86 -6.77 -19.35
C ARG A 369 -2.96 -7.24 -20.29
N PHE A 370 -3.79 -6.34 -20.80
CA PHE A 370 -4.81 -6.64 -21.79
C PHE A 370 -4.22 -7.20 -23.09
N ALA A 371 -3.13 -6.61 -23.60
CA ALA A 371 -2.45 -7.10 -24.79
C ALA A 371 -1.90 -8.51 -24.60
N VAL A 372 -1.23 -8.78 -23.47
CA VAL A 372 -0.72 -10.11 -23.12
C VAL A 372 -1.85 -11.13 -22.97
N ALA A 373 -2.92 -10.78 -22.27
CA ALA A 373 -4.10 -11.62 -22.11
C ALA A 373 -4.73 -11.99 -23.44
N LYS A 374 -4.85 -11.01 -24.36
CA LYS A 374 -5.37 -11.20 -25.71
C LYS A 374 -4.47 -12.13 -26.55
N ILE A 375 -3.15 -11.94 -26.46
CA ILE A 375 -2.19 -12.79 -27.18
C ILE A 375 -2.26 -14.25 -26.71
N LEU A 376 -2.43 -14.46 -25.37
CA LEU A 376 -2.50 -15.78 -24.74
C LEU A 376 -3.90 -16.42 -24.82
N GLY A 377 -4.94 -15.65 -25.18
CA GLY A 377 -6.32 -16.11 -25.18
C GLY A 377 -6.89 -16.37 -23.79
N VAL A 378 -6.36 -15.69 -22.75
CA VAL A 378 -6.82 -15.83 -21.36
C VAL A 378 -7.71 -14.65 -20.98
N PRO A 379 -8.78 -14.86 -20.20
CA PRO A 379 -9.61 -13.75 -19.72
C PRO A 379 -8.85 -12.89 -18.74
N TYR A 380 -8.90 -11.57 -18.91
CA TYR A 380 -8.37 -10.58 -17.98
C TYR A 380 -9.38 -9.44 -17.84
N ALA A 381 -9.86 -9.19 -16.63
CA ALA A 381 -10.92 -8.22 -16.35
C ALA A 381 -10.43 -6.84 -15.86
N GLY A 382 -9.10 -6.59 -15.83
CA GLY A 382 -8.51 -5.38 -15.28
C GLY A 382 -8.24 -5.47 -13.77
N GLU A 383 -7.68 -4.41 -13.17
CA GLU A 383 -7.36 -4.38 -11.73
C GLU A 383 -8.60 -4.47 -10.79
N SER A 384 -9.79 -4.37 -11.34
CA SER A 384 -11.07 -4.39 -10.59
C SER A 384 -11.83 -5.72 -10.64
N GLY A 385 -11.34 -6.73 -11.38
CA GLY A 385 -12.02 -8.02 -11.50
C GLY A 385 -11.04 -9.19 -11.64
N GLU A 386 -10.89 -9.99 -10.57
CA GLU A 386 -9.99 -11.15 -10.57
C GLU A 386 -10.67 -12.39 -11.16
N THR A 387 -10.11 -12.88 -12.29
CA THR A 387 -10.28 -14.29 -12.67
C THR A 387 -8.90 -14.94 -12.65
N SER A 388 -8.64 -15.71 -11.59
CA SER A 388 -7.39 -16.48 -11.44
C SER A 388 -7.42 -17.68 -12.37
N MET A 389 -6.62 -17.68 -13.43
CA MET A 389 -6.25 -18.89 -14.17
C MET A 389 -4.73 -19.00 -14.23
N THR A 390 -4.21 -20.06 -13.66
CA THR A 390 -2.79 -20.42 -13.67
C THR A 390 -2.40 -20.90 -15.07
N VAL A 391 -1.48 -20.23 -15.71
CA VAL A 391 -0.92 -20.63 -17.01
C VAL A 391 0.21 -21.64 -16.73
N THR A 392 0.03 -22.89 -17.15
CA THR A 392 1.09 -23.89 -17.13
C THR A 392 2.10 -23.57 -18.24
N PRO A 393 3.41 -23.54 -17.99
CA PRO A 393 4.40 -23.29 -19.01
C PRO A 393 4.40 -24.41 -20.05
N PRO A 394 4.64 -24.12 -21.35
CA PRO A 394 4.75 -25.12 -22.36
C PRO A 394 5.94 -26.00 -22.08
N THR A 395 5.70 -27.30 -21.93
CA THR A 395 6.73 -28.35 -21.78
C THR A 395 7.58 -28.38 -23.04
N THR A 396 8.86 -28.08 -22.90
CA THR A 396 9.85 -28.20 -23.98
C THR A 396 10.02 -29.71 -24.31
N SER A 397 9.43 -30.16 -25.40
CA SER A 397 9.74 -31.44 -25.98
C SER A 397 10.17 -31.27 -27.45
N ALA A 398 11.27 -31.90 -27.74
CA ALA A 398 12.16 -31.79 -28.87
C ALA A 398 11.56 -32.11 -30.25
N ALA A 399 12.09 -31.35 -31.21
CA ALA A 399 12.49 -31.62 -32.60
C ALA A 399 11.55 -32.30 -33.65
N PRO A 400 11.79 -32.06 -34.93
CA PRO A 400 10.74 -31.93 -35.93
C PRO A 400 10.60 -33.17 -36.85
N GLU A 401 9.39 -33.41 -37.33
CA GLU A 401 9.23 -34.25 -38.53
C GLU A 401 8.02 -33.81 -39.37
N SER A 402 8.37 -33.38 -40.59
CA SER A 402 7.70 -33.45 -41.91
C SER A 402 6.19 -33.26 -42.06
N ALA A 403 5.89 -32.33 -42.94
CA ALA A 403 4.64 -32.10 -43.69
C ALA A 403 4.35 -33.26 -44.70
N PRO A 404 3.29 -33.23 -45.55
CA PRO A 404 1.97 -32.64 -45.45
C PRO A 404 0.84 -33.65 -45.82
N ARG A 405 -0.42 -33.38 -45.54
CA ARG A 405 -1.54 -33.96 -46.33
C ARG A 405 -2.78 -33.05 -46.29
N GLU A 406 -3.24 -32.78 -47.52
CA GLU A 406 -4.43 -32.04 -47.91
C GLU A 406 -5.73 -32.81 -47.67
N THR A 407 -6.77 -32.01 -47.48
CA THR A 407 -8.20 -32.12 -47.93
C THR A 407 -9.14 -33.12 -47.20
N PRO A 408 -10.49 -32.90 -47.27
CA PRO A 408 -11.29 -31.82 -47.87
C PRO A 408 -12.44 -31.26 -47.01
N ILE A 409 -12.95 -30.17 -47.52
CA ILE A 409 -14.18 -29.45 -47.22
C ILE A 409 -15.43 -30.38 -47.25
N GLN A 410 -16.29 -30.24 -46.23
CA GLN A 410 -17.71 -30.57 -46.43
C GLN A 410 -18.56 -29.46 -45.86
N ASN A 411 -19.28 -28.81 -46.78
CA ASN A 411 -20.43 -27.99 -46.59
C ASN A 411 -21.57 -28.75 -45.91
N PHE A 412 -22.17 -28.17 -44.89
CA PHE A 412 -23.57 -28.45 -44.57
C PHE A 412 -24.29 -27.14 -44.30
N THR A 413 -25.05 -26.76 -45.33
CA THR A 413 -26.19 -25.82 -45.27
C THR A 413 -27.32 -26.53 -44.55
N GLN A 414 -27.82 -25.99 -43.45
CA GLN A 414 -29.20 -26.20 -43.04
C GLN A 414 -29.81 -24.93 -42.48
N THR A 415 -30.69 -24.41 -43.28
CA THR A 415 -31.75 -23.44 -42.98
C THR A 415 -32.68 -24.01 -41.92
N SER A 416 -32.88 -23.30 -40.81
CA SER A 416 -34.02 -23.53 -39.95
C SER A 416 -34.52 -22.17 -39.46
N THR A 417 -35.66 -21.80 -39.98
CA THR A 417 -36.57 -20.76 -39.50
C THR A 417 -37.10 -21.12 -38.11
N ALA A 418 -36.90 -20.27 -37.13
CA ALA A 418 -37.63 -20.25 -35.88
C ALA A 418 -37.83 -18.83 -35.40
N SER A 419 -39.07 -18.59 -35.03
CA SER A 419 -39.79 -17.38 -34.61
C SER A 419 -39.16 -16.57 -33.49
N PRO A 420 -39.45 -15.27 -33.39
CA PRO A 420 -38.82 -14.37 -32.44
C PRO A 420 -39.64 -14.30 -31.15
N GLU A 421 -39.17 -14.90 -30.10
CA GLU A 421 -39.48 -14.56 -28.70
C GLU A 421 -38.58 -15.39 -27.74
N ALA A 422 -37.29 -15.12 -27.81
CA ALA A 422 -36.41 -15.53 -26.72
C ALA A 422 -36.29 -14.35 -25.75
N ALA A 423 -36.84 -14.50 -24.56
CA ALA A 423 -36.74 -13.52 -23.50
C ALA A 423 -35.26 -13.16 -23.23
N PHE A 424 -34.98 -11.87 -23.25
CA PHE A 424 -33.68 -11.28 -22.98
C PHE A 424 -33.34 -11.56 -21.48
N MET A 425 -32.64 -12.65 -21.21
CA MET A 425 -32.22 -13.02 -19.84
C MET A 425 -30.80 -12.54 -19.64
N VAL A 426 -30.63 -11.52 -18.80
CA VAL A 426 -29.32 -11.10 -18.32
C VAL A 426 -28.93 -12.01 -17.15
N ASN A 427 -27.79 -12.66 -17.24
CA ASN A 427 -27.20 -13.39 -16.12
C ASN A 427 -26.92 -12.39 -14.99
N ASN A 428 -27.23 -12.72 -13.74
CA ASN A 428 -27.12 -11.81 -12.56
C ASN A 428 -25.70 -11.25 -12.31
N ASP A 429 -24.69 -11.69 -13.07
CA ASP A 429 -23.30 -11.29 -12.92
C ASP A 429 -22.81 -10.29 -14.00
N PHE A 430 -23.68 -9.81 -14.92
CA PHE A 430 -23.26 -8.87 -15.95
C PHE A 430 -23.19 -7.44 -15.43
N VAL A 431 -21.98 -6.87 -15.42
CA VAL A 431 -21.73 -5.48 -14.99
C VAL A 431 -21.51 -4.59 -16.20
N LEU A 432 -22.46 -3.66 -16.43
CA LEU A 432 -22.34 -2.67 -17.50
C LEU A 432 -21.31 -1.60 -17.15
N GLU A 433 -20.28 -1.44 -18.00
CA GLU A 433 -19.26 -0.40 -17.85
C GLU A 433 -19.35 0.70 -18.90
N GLY A 434 -18.97 1.92 -18.53
CA GLY A 434 -19.01 3.07 -19.45
C GLY A 434 -18.04 2.98 -20.62
N THR A 435 -17.04 2.11 -20.53
CA THR A 435 -16.04 1.83 -21.57
C THR A 435 -16.54 0.84 -22.62
N MET A 436 -17.61 0.10 -22.33
CA MET A 436 -18.20 -0.87 -23.25
C MET A 436 -18.92 -0.17 -24.39
N THR A 437 -18.79 -0.74 -25.58
CA THR A 437 -19.60 -0.41 -26.75
C THR A 437 -20.90 -1.25 -26.76
N ILE A 438 -21.90 -0.82 -27.50
CA ILE A 438 -23.13 -1.61 -27.66
C ILE A 438 -22.82 -2.97 -28.32
N GLN A 439 -21.81 -3.02 -29.18
CA GLN A 439 -21.34 -4.26 -29.79
C GLN A 439 -20.71 -5.21 -28.75
N ASP A 440 -19.93 -4.70 -27.78
CA ASP A 440 -19.35 -5.51 -26.73
C ASP A 440 -20.42 -6.12 -25.83
N ILE A 441 -21.44 -5.31 -25.48
CA ILE A 441 -22.56 -5.76 -24.65
C ILE A 441 -23.35 -6.85 -25.38
N ALA A 442 -23.63 -6.64 -26.69
CA ALA A 442 -24.32 -7.61 -27.52
C ALA A 442 -23.58 -8.95 -27.60
N THR A 443 -22.26 -8.89 -27.73
CA THR A 443 -21.38 -10.08 -27.73
C THR A 443 -21.36 -10.78 -26.39
N ALA A 444 -21.20 -10.02 -25.29
CA ALA A 444 -21.15 -10.57 -23.93
C ALA A 444 -22.46 -11.27 -23.52
N LEU A 445 -23.60 -10.73 -23.96
CA LEU A 445 -24.92 -11.28 -23.66
C LEU A 445 -25.42 -12.26 -24.72
N SER A 446 -24.64 -12.51 -25.78
CA SER A 446 -25.03 -13.36 -26.94
C SER A 446 -26.34 -12.95 -27.58
N VAL A 447 -26.59 -11.64 -27.69
CA VAL A 447 -27.79 -11.02 -28.29
C VAL A 447 -27.41 -10.07 -29.42
N SER A 448 -28.39 -9.63 -30.22
CA SER A 448 -28.10 -8.66 -31.26
C SER A 448 -27.92 -7.24 -30.72
N PRO A 449 -27.10 -6.37 -31.35
CA PRO A 449 -26.95 -4.96 -30.92
C PRO A 449 -28.28 -4.22 -30.86
N LYS A 450 -29.22 -4.53 -31.74
CA LYS A 450 -30.59 -3.95 -31.76
C LYS A 450 -31.37 -4.27 -30.48
N GLN A 451 -31.25 -5.50 -29.98
CA GLN A 451 -31.90 -5.91 -28.72
C GLN A 451 -31.26 -5.19 -27.50
N VAL A 452 -29.96 -4.93 -27.51
CA VAL A 452 -29.28 -4.14 -26.49
C VAL A 452 -29.78 -2.68 -26.51
N ILE A 453 -29.84 -2.06 -27.67
CA ILE A 453 -30.36 -0.68 -27.86
C ILE A 453 -31.78 -0.58 -27.31
N GLN A 454 -32.66 -1.52 -27.69
CA GLN A 454 -34.04 -1.55 -27.23
C GLN A 454 -34.18 -1.75 -25.74
N LYS A 455 -33.40 -2.67 -25.13
CA LYS A 455 -33.37 -2.94 -23.67
C LYS A 455 -32.90 -1.75 -22.88
N LEU A 456 -31.86 -1.06 -23.35
CA LEU A 456 -31.33 0.15 -22.72
C LEU A 456 -32.20 1.38 -22.96
N GLY A 457 -33.17 1.30 -23.92
CA GLY A 457 -34.02 2.42 -24.29
C GLY A 457 -33.24 3.56 -24.93
N LEU A 458 -32.26 3.22 -25.79
CA LEU A 458 -31.42 4.16 -26.51
C LEU A 458 -32.02 4.40 -27.92
N PRO A 459 -31.74 5.55 -28.55
CA PRO A 459 -32.13 5.82 -29.92
C PRO A 459 -31.55 4.80 -30.93
N GLU A 460 -32.27 4.46 -31.96
CA GLU A 460 -31.85 3.45 -32.95
C GLU A 460 -30.64 3.89 -33.81
N ASP A 461 -30.38 5.18 -33.89
CA ASP A 461 -29.28 5.80 -34.63
C ASP A 461 -27.96 5.90 -33.81
N ILE A 462 -27.93 5.36 -32.57
CA ILE A 462 -26.74 5.41 -31.72
C ILE A 462 -25.62 4.55 -32.31
N PRO A 463 -24.35 5.07 -32.38
CA PRO A 463 -23.23 4.29 -32.88
C PRO A 463 -22.97 3.09 -32.00
N VAL A 464 -22.87 1.88 -32.59
CA VAL A 464 -22.68 0.62 -31.85
C VAL A 464 -21.22 0.35 -31.49
N ASP A 465 -20.30 1.07 -32.10
CA ASP A 465 -18.85 0.92 -32.02
C ASP A 465 -18.16 1.92 -31.07
N LYS A 466 -18.92 2.85 -30.48
CA LYS A 466 -18.38 3.86 -29.56
C LYS A 466 -18.68 3.50 -28.11
N PRO A 467 -17.74 3.82 -27.16
CA PRO A 467 -17.97 3.63 -25.74
C PRO A 467 -19.18 4.42 -25.22
N LEU A 468 -19.99 3.80 -24.38
CA LEU A 468 -21.20 4.42 -23.83
C LEU A 468 -20.90 5.74 -23.08
N ARG A 469 -19.75 5.81 -22.37
CA ARG A 469 -19.38 7.03 -21.63
C ARG A 469 -19.18 8.25 -22.53
N ASP A 470 -18.74 8.04 -23.78
CA ASP A 470 -18.39 9.13 -24.69
C ASP A 470 -19.62 9.70 -25.40
N MET A 471 -20.74 8.98 -25.35
CA MET A 471 -22.00 9.36 -25.98
C MET A 471 -23.05 9.88 -25.00
N LYS A 472 -22.79 9.82 -23.66
CA LYS A 472 -23.75 10.17 -22.60
C LYS A 472 -24.33 11.59 -22.74
N ASP A 473 -23.47 12.57 -23.07
CA ASP A 473 -23.88 13.99 -23.19
C ASP A 473 -24.62 14.28 -24.46
N GLN A 474 -24.34 13.54 -25.56
CA GLN A 474 -24.98 13.68 -26.85
C GLN A 474 -26.38 13.05 -26.88
N TYR A 475 -26.57 11.92 -26.18
CA TYR A 475 -27.83 11.17 -26.19
C TYR A 475 -28.61 11.26 -24.86
N GLY A 476 -28.14 12.06 -23.90
CA GLY A 476 -28.88 12.45 -22.69
C GLY A 476 -29.14 11.34 -21.66
N TYR A 477 -28.27 10.35 -21.52
CA TYR A 477 -28.41 9.28 -20.53
C TYR A 477 -27.30 9.29 -19.47
N THR A 478 -27.53 8.66 -18.34
CA THR A 478 -26.51 8.43 -17.32
C THR A 478 -26.15 6.95 -17.23
N MET A 479 -24.91 6.64 -16.86
CA MET A 479 -24.48 5.24 -16.68
C MET A 479 -25.29 4.51 -15.60
N THR A 480 -25.77 5.22 -14.60
CA THR A 480 -26.63 4.67 -13.55
C THR A 480 -27.97 4.19 -14.11
N THR A 481 -28.61 5.00 -14.93
CA THR A 481 -29.88 4.63 -15.58
C THR A 481 -29.75 3.46 -16.55
N LEU A 482 -28.61 3.35 -17.26
CA LEU A 482 -28.35 2.21 -18.13
C LEU A 482 -28.10 0.92 -17.34
N LYS A 483 -27.38 1.00 -16.22
CA LYS A 483 -27.16 -0.15 -15.30
C LYS A 483 -28.47 -0.66 -14.69
N GLU A 484 -29.38 0.23 -14.32
CA GLU A 484 -30.69 -0.15 -13.81
C GLU A 484 -31.53 -0.83 -14.89
N LYS A 485 -31.54 -0.30 -16.13
CA LYS A 485 -32.33 -0.85 -17.22
C LYS A 485 -31.83 -2.22 -17.71
N ILE A 486 -30.51 -2.48 -17.70
CA ILE A 486 -29.99 -3.75 -18.16
C ILE A 486 -30.24 -4.87 -17.15
N ASN A 487 -30.23 -4.56 -15.85
CA ASN A 487 -30.42 -5.52 -14.77
C ASN A 487 -31.90 -5.71 -14.34
N ASN A 488 -32.80 -4.84 -14.81
CA ASN A 488 -34.23 -5.05 -14.60
C ASN A 488 -34.79 -6.00 -15.67
N PRO A 489 -35.59 -7.04 -15.27
CA PRO A 489 -36.16 -8.02 -16.16
C PRO A 489 -37.13 -7.43 -17.17
#